data_8e1cf6ffa46e729c29aed8c7f7fa68cf
#
_entry.id   8e1cf6ffa46e729c29aed8c7f7fa68cf
#
_cell.length_a   1.000
_cell.length_b   1.000
_cell.length_c   1.000
_cell.angle_alpha   90.00
_cell.angle_beta   90.00
_cell.angle_gamma   90.00
#
_symmetry.space_group_name_H-M   'P 1'
#
loop_
_entity.id
_entity.type
_entity.pdbx_description
1 polymer ?
#
loop_
_entity_poly.entity_id
_entity_poly.type
_entity_poly.pdbx_seq_one_letter_code
_entity_poly.pdbx_strand_id
1 'polypeptide(L)'
;QCPQREQCLRWEVGQYAASADRVATCVSPVYEHAADGHCDLFASNQPVTMPVGMKQHFYRQMPGLTERAIKRDLIDATCRATYYKYHSGHRPITPAVQQLIEDTCRRHGWTGPVVFDAEEEGWVW
;
A
#
# COMPACT_ATOMS: atom_id res chain seq x y z
N GLN A 1 13.43 16.74 -18.61
CA GLN A 1 12.12 16.84 -17.97
C GLN A 1 11.34 15.52 -18.10
N CYS A 2 10.59 15.16 -17.07
CA CYS A 2 9.85 13.90 -17.04
C CYS A 2 8.61 13.94 -17.95
N PRO A 3 8.46 13.03 -18.92
CA PRO A 3 7.30 13.00 -19.79
C PRO A 3 5.99 12.63 -19.09
N GLN A 4 6.06 11.98 -17.93
CA GLN A 4 4.89 11.53 -17.14
C GLN A 4 4.53 12.47 -15.98
N ARG A 5 5.13 13.66 -15.93
CA ARG A 5 4.99 14.60 -14.81
C ARG A 5 3.55 14.97 -14.48
N GLU A 6 2.70 15.15 -15.49
CA GLU A 6 1.31 15.56 -15.32
C GLU A 6 0.42 14.49 -14.66
N GLN A 7 0.86 13.24 -14.68
CA GLN A 7 0.17 12.11 -14.09
C GLN A 7 0.90 11.56 -12.85
N CYS A 8 1.97 12.22 -12.42
CA CYS A 8 2.83 11.77 -11.34
C CYS A 8 2.58 12.54 -10.05
N LEU A 9 2.12 11.83 -9.04
CA LEU A 9 1.87 12.38 -7.71
C LEU A 9 3.13 13.00 -7.07
N ARG A 10 4.30 12.39 -7.28
CA ARG A 10 5.57 12.93 -6.76
C ARG A 10 5.94 14.25 -7.39
N TRP A 11 5.65 14.42 -8.67
CA TRP A 11 5.82 15.71 -9.34
C TRP A 11 4.86 16.76 -8.78
N GLU A 12 3.60 16.42 -8.65
CA GLU A 12 2.57 17.32 -8.14
C GLU A 12 2.88 17.79 -6.72
N VAL A 13 3.17 16.87 -5.81
CA VAL A 13 3.53 17.20 -4.41
C VAL A 13 4.82 18.01 -4.34
N GLY A 14 5.79 17.74 -5.21
CA GLY A 14 7.04 18.47 -5.27
C GLY A 14 6.88 19.97 -5.57
N GLN A 15 5.81 20.36 -6.23
CA GLN A 15 5.52 21.76 -6.50
C GLN A 15 5.03 22.53 -5.26
N TYR A 16 4.41 21.83 -4.32
CA TYR A 16 3.90 22.43 -3.06
C TYR A 16 4.93 22.40 -1.92
N ALA A 17 5.92 21.56 -2.00
CA ALA A 17 6.94 21.39 -0.95
C ALA A 17 7.98 22.55 -0.90
N ALA A 18 7.90 23.51 -1.77
CA ALA A 18 9.05 24.34 -2.14
C ALA A 18 9.45 25.44 -1.15
N SER A 19 8.64 25.88 -0.20
CA SER A 19 8.98 27.09 0.56
C SER A 19 9.00 26.96 2.08
N ALA A 20 8.39 25.94 2.63
CA ALA A 20 8.26 25.78 4.09
C ALA A 20 9.17 24.66 4.66
N ASP A 21 9.58 23.71 3.83
CA ASP A 21 10.35 22.56 4.27
C ASP A 21 11.85 22.79 4.14
N ARG A 22 12.56 22.63 5.24
CA ARG A 22 14.04 22.76 5.26
C ARG A 22 14.72 21.61 4.49
N VAL A 23 14.05 20.47 4.38
CA VAL A 23 14.56 19.29 3.67
C VAL A 23 13.41 18.63 2.94
N ALA A 24 13.58 18.39 1.65
CA ALA A 24 12.65 17.63 0.82
C ALA A 24 13.41 16.56 0.04
N THR A 25 12.86 15.36 -0.06
CA THR A 25 13.39 14.31 -0.93
C THR A 25 12.80 14.52 -2.33
N CYS A 26 13.64 14.74 -3.31
CA CYS A 26 13.23 14.89 -4.69
C CYS A 26 13.98 13.94 -5.63
N VAL A 27 13.42 13.71 -6.80
CA VAL A 27 14.10 12.96 -7.85
C VAL A 27 15.22 13.85 -8.43
N SER A 28 16.41 13.27 -8.60
CA SER A 28 17.53 13.99 -9.22
C SER A 28 17.14 14.52 -10.60
N PRO A 29 17.46 15.78 -10.92
CA PRO A 29 17.20 16.34 -12.26
C PRO A 29 17.98 15.65 -13.38
N VAL A 30 19.03 14.90 -13.03
CA VAL A 30 19.81 14.10 -13.98
C VAL A 30 19.38 12.63 -14.02
N TYR A 31 18.30 12.29 -13.35
CA TYR A 31 17.74 10.93 -13.41
C TYR A 31 17.28 10.62 -14.84
N GLU A 32 17.86 9.57 -15.40
CA GLU A 32 17.50 9.09 -16.74
C GLU A 32 16.40 8.03 -16.65
N HIS A 33 15.34 8.25 -17.41
CA HIS A 33 14.28 7.25 -17.54
C HIS A 33 14.76 6.07 -18.38
N ALA A 34 14.20 4.88 -18.12
CA ALA A 34 14.44 3.74 -18.98
C ALA A 34 14.04 4.04 -20.45
N ALA A 35 14.69 3.38 -21.40
CA ALA A 35 14.47 3.61 -22.83
C ALA A 35 13.03 3.36 -23.29
N ASP A 36 12.26 2.55 -22.56
CA ASP A 36 10.85 2.27 -22.77
C ASP A 36 9.90 3.33 -22.18
N GLY A 37 10.44 4.39 -21.59
CA GLY A 37 9.67 5.44 -20.91
C GLY A 37 9.18 5.05 -19.52
N HIS A 38 9.56 3.88 -18.99
CA HIS A 38 9.22 3.47 -17.63
C HIS A 38 9.99 4.29 -16.60
N CYS A 39 9.30 4.67 -15.53
CA CYS A 39 9.90 5.36 -14.39
C CYS A 39 9.63 4.59 -13.11
N ASP A 40 10.68 4.06 -12.48
CA ASP A 40 10.58 3.30 -11.22
C ASP A 40 10.08 4.16 -10.05
N LEU A 41 10.19 5.47 -10.19
CA LEU A 41 9.76 6.45 -9.19
C LEU A 41 8.38 7.03 -9.48
N PHE A 42 7.72 6.57 -10.55
CA PHE A 42 6.38 7.03 -10.90
C PHE A 42 5.37 6.60 -9.83
N ALA A 43 4.56 7.56 -9.40
CA ALA A 43 3.39 7.30 -8.56
C ALA A 43 2.20 8.02 -9.19
N SER A 44 1.15 7.28 -9.54
CA SER A 44 -0.03 7.85 -10.19
C SER A 44 -0.72 8.87 -9.29
N ASN A 45 -1.13 10.01 -9.84
CA ASN A 45 -1.94 11.00 -9.15
C ASN A 45 -3.44 10.70 -9.17
N GLN A 46 -3.83 9.57 -9.76
CA GLN A 46 -5.21 9.12 -9.72
C GLN A 46 -5.49 8.39 -8.39
N PRO A 47 -6.53 8.79 -7.64
CA PRO A 47 -6.90 8.11 -6.41
C PRO A 47 -7.44 6.72 -6.71
N VAL A 48 -7.19 5.77 -5.80
CA VAL A 48 -7.73 4.42 -5.83
C VAL A 48 -8.48 4.14 -4.54
N THR A 49 -9.52 3.31 -4.62
CA THR A 49 -10.23 2.84 -3.45
C THR A 49 -9.44 1.71 -2.81
N MET A 50 -9.09 1.86 -1.54
CA MET A 50 -8.30 0.89 -0.79
C MET A 50 -9.07 0.44 0.45
N PRO A 51 -9.02 -0.86 0.79
CA PRO A 51 -9.60 -1.32 2.04
C PRO A 51 -8.80 -0.82 3.25
N VAL A 52 -9.50 -0.67 4.37
CA VAL A 52 -8.93 -0.28 5.65
C VAL A 52 -9.48 -1.16 6.76
N GLY A 53 -8.61 -1.60 7.65
CA GLY A 53 -9.00 -2.32 8.86
C GLY A 53 -9.23 -3.82 8.66
N MET A 54 -8.72 -4.59 9.61
CA MET A 54 -8.85 -6.05 9.66
C MET A 54 -9.38 -6.52 11.02
N LYS A 55 -9.90 -5.60 11.82
CA LYS A 55 -10.20 -5.85 13.23
C LYS A 55 -11.54 -6.53 13.45
N GLN A 56 -12.55 -6.15 12.67
CA GLN A 56 -13.94 -6.58 12.91
C GLN A 56 -14.37 -7.75 12.04
N HIS A 57 -13.97 -7.78 10.78
CA HIS A 57 -14.53 -8.70 9.79
C HIS A 57 -13.52 -9.70 9.21
N PHE A 58 -12.25 -9.34 9.11
CA PHE A 58 -11.27 -10.13 8.38
C PHE A 58 -11.11 -11.56 8.92
N TYR A 59 -10.93 -11.71 10.23
CA TYR A 59 -10.70 -13.02 10.87
C TYR A 59 -11.97 -13.70 11.36
N ARG A 60 -13.11 -13.05 11.25
CA ARG A 60 -14.34 -13.46 11.94
C ARG A 60 -14.79 -14.90 11.66
N GLN A 61 -14.61 -15.36 10.42
CA GLN A 61 -15.06 -16.68 9.98
C GLN A 61 -13.93 -17.70 9.91
N MET A 62 -12.71 -17.31 10.22
CA MET A 62 -11.55 -18.20 10.14
C MET A 62 -11.43 -19.09 11.37
N PRO A 63 -11.05 -20.38 11.20
CA PRO A 63 -10.65 -21.21 12.34
C PRO A 63 -9.46 -20.59 13.08
N GLY A 64 -9.42 -20.72 14.41
CA GLY A 64 -8.42 -20.05 15.25
C GLY A 64 -6.97 -20.38 14.91
N LEU A 65 -6.69 -21.62 14.50
CA LEU A 65 -5.34 -22.01 14.05
C LEU A 65 -4.96 -21.35 12.73
N THR A 66 -5.89 -21.23 11.79
CA THR A 66 -5.70 -20.55 10.50
C THR A 66 -5.46 -19.07 10.72
N GLU A 67 -6.26 -18.41 11.55
CA GLU A 67 -6.09 -17.01 11.94
C GLU A 67 -4.69 -16.75 12.49
N ARG A 68 -4.24 -17.57 13.44
CA ARG A 68 -2.92 -17.41 14.06
C ARG A 68 -1.78 -17.57 13.05
N ALA A 69 -1.89 -18.55 12.16
CA ALA A 69 -0.89 -18.82 11.14
C ALA A 69 -0.79 -17.66 10.12
N ILE A 70 -1.92 -17.18 9.63
CA ILE A 70 -2.00 -16.04 8.71
C ILE A 70 -1.43 -14.78 9.37
N LYS A 71 -1.87 -14.48 10.58
CA LYS A 71 -1.39 -13.31 11.34
C LYS A 71 0.11 -13.32 11.54
N ARG A 72 0.68 -14.45 11.92
CA ARG A 72 2.13 -14.61 12.08
C ARG A 72 2.86 -14.34 10.78
N ASP A 73 2.41 -14.90 9.67
CA ASP A 73 3.07 -14.75 8.39
C ASP A 73 2.97 -13.31 7.85
N LEU A 74 1.85 -12.64 8.08
CA LEU A 74 1.71 -11.22 7.73
C LEU A 74 2.62 -10.32 8.57
N ILE A 75 2.78 -10.61 9.87
CA ILE A 75 3.72 -9.89 10.73
C ILE A 75 5.16 -10.12 10.26
N ASP A 76 5.53 -11.35 9.90
CA ASP A 76 6.86 -11.68 9.41
C ASP A 76 7.15 -11.01 8.06
N ALA A 77 6.16 -10.90 7.19
CA ALA A 77 6.31 -10.28 5.86
C ALA A 77 6.38 -8.75 5.90
N THR A 78 5.77 -8.11 6.88
CA THR A 78 5.71 -6.64 6.99
C THR A 78 6.55 -6.09 8.13
N CYS A 79 6.22 -6.30 9.28
CA CYS A 79 6.75 -6.15 10.63
C CYS A 79 5.56 -5.92 11.58
N ARG A 80 5.79 -6.12 12.86
CA ARG A 80 4.72 -6.02 13.85
C ARG A 80 4.02 -4.65 13.86
N ALA A 81 4.79 -3.58 13.86
CA ALA A 81 4.24 -2.22 13.88
C ALA A 81 3.40 -1.91 12.63
N THR A 82 3.90 -2.27 11.46
CA THR A 82 3.20 -2.07 10.18
C THR A 82 1.93 -2.92 10.09
N TYR A 83 2.01 -4.19 10.48
CA TYR A 83 0.83 -5.06 10.52
C TYR A 83 -0.29 -4.45 11.37
N TYR A 84 0.02 -3.96 12.58
CA TYR A 84 -1.02 -3.38 13.43
C TYR A 84 -1.58 -2.06 12.92
N LYS A 85 -0.84 -1.31 12.11
CA LYS A 85 -1.39 -0.14 11.40
C LYS A 85 -2.45 -0.55 10.37
N TYR A 86 -2.21 -1.63 9.63
CA TYR A 86 -3.22 -2.21 8.73
C TYR A 86 -4.41 -2.77 9.50
N HIS A 87 -4.14 -3.54 10.53
CA HIS A 87 -5.16 -4.18 11.35
C HIS A 87 -6.12 -3.18 12.00
N SER A 88 -5.60 -2.08 12.55
CA SER A 88 -6.39 -1.05 13.23
C SER A 88 -7.06 -0.04 12.29
N GLY A 89 -6.75 -0.06 10.99
CA GLY A 89 -7.29 0.89 10.01
C GLY A 89 -6.57 2.23 9.96
N HIS A 90 -5.43 2.39 10.65
CA HIS A 90 -4.63 3.62 10.60
C HIS A 90 -3.88 3.79 9.28
N ARG A 91 -3.72 2.73 8.52
CA ARG A 91 -3.04 2.75 7.23
C ARG A 91 -3.86 1.98 6.20
N PRO A 92 -4.16 2.59 5.04
CA PRO A 92 -4.85 1.90 3.95
C PRO A 92 -4.06 0.71 3.43
N ILE A 93 -4.77 -0.34 3.06
CA ILE A 93 -4.18 -1.55 2.49
C ILE A 93 -4.03 -1.31 0.98
N THR A 94 -2.79 -1.12 0.54
CA THR A 94 -2.48 -0.91 -0.88
C THR A 94 -2.75 -2.16 -1.71
N PRO A 95 -2.92 -2.06 -3.04
CA PRO A 95 -3.11 -3.23 -3.89
C PRO A 95 -2.04 -4.31 -3.74
N ALA A 96 -0.77 -3.91 -3.56
CA ALA A 96 0.33 -4.86 -3.33
C ALA A 96 0.18 -5.61 -1.99
N VAL A 97 -0.20 -4.91 -0.93
CA VAL A 97 -0.45 -5.51 0.39
C VAL A 97 -1.71 -6.38 0.37
N GLN A 98 -2.74 -5.97 -0.36
CA GLN A 98 -3.93 -6.79 -0.60
C GLN A 98 -3.58 -8.14 -1.22
N GLN A 99 -2.74 -8.13 -2.25
CA GLN A 99 -2.28 -9.35 -2.90
C GLN A 99 -1.47 -10.23 -1.94
N LEU A 100 -0.60 -9.65 -1.13
CA LEU A 100 0.13 -10.36 -0.09
C LEU A 100 -0.81 -11.04 0.91
N ILE A 101 -1.85 -10.34 1.36
CA ILE A 101 -2.85 -10.86 2.30
C ILE A 101 -3.61 -12.02 1.67
N GLU A 102 -4.09 -11.87 0.44
CA GLU A 102 -4.82 -12.92 -0.27
C GLU A 102 -3.96 -14.17 -0.50
N ASP A 103 -2.73 -14.00 -0.94
CA ASP A 103 -1.79 -15.10 -1.17
C ASP A 103 -1.47 -15.83 0.14
N THR A 104 -1.31 -15.10 1.24
CA THR A 104 -1.10 -15.68 2.57
C THR A 104 -2.30 -16.49 3.03
N CYS A 105 -3.51 -15.97 2.84
CA CYS A 105 -4.75 -16.70 3.15
C CYS A 105 -4.86 -18.02 2.38
N ARG A 106 -4.61 -17.97 1.08
CA ARG A 106 -4.66 -19.17 0.22
C ARG A 106 -3.58 -20.19 0.58
N ARG A 107 -2.39 -19.74 0.92
CA ARG A 107 -1.29 -20.61 1.35
C ARG A 107 -1.62 -21.39 2.61
N HIS A 108 -2.44 -20.84 3.50
CA HIS A 108 -2.95 -21.53 4.69
C HIS A 108 -4.29 -22.24 4.48
N GLY A 109 -4.72 -22.43 3.24
CA GLY A 109 -5.93 -23.17 2.88
C GLY A 109 -7.24 -22.41 3.11
N TRP A 110 -7.20 -21.11 3.39
CA TRP A 110 -8.41 -20.30 3.47
C TRP A 110 -8.93 -19.99 2.05
N THR A 111 -10.11 -20.51 1.74
CA THR A 111 -10.79 -20.31 0.44
C THR A 111 -12.03 -19.45 0.55
N GLY A 112 -12.37 -19.00 1.74
CA GLY A 112 -13.48 -18.09 1.99
C GLY A 112 -13.22 -16.66 1.56
N PRO A 113 -14.20 -15.78 1.75
CA PRO A 113 -14.05 -14.37 1.37
C PRO A 113 -13.01 -13.67 2.25
N VAL A 114 -12.25 -12.75 1.63
CA VAL A 114 -11.36 -11.82 2.30
C VAL A 114 -12.10 -10.49 2.44
N VAL A 115 -12.55 -10.18 3.64
CA VAL A 115 -13.39 -9.01 3.93
C VAL A 115 -12.65 -8.07 4.87
N PHE A 116 -12.70 -6.78 4.55
CA PHE A 116 -12.11 -5.72 5.37
C PHE A 116 -13.19 -4.88 6.05
N ASP A 117 -12.80 -4.05 7.02
CA ASP A 117 -13.77 -3.30 7.83
C ASP A 117 -14.43 -2.15 7.08
N ALA A 118 -13.68 -1.45 6.23
CA ALA A 118 -14.15 -0.30 5.46
C ALA A 118 -13.31 -0.10 4.19
N GLU A 119 -13.62 0.95 3.45
CA GLU A 119 -12.86 1.39 2.27
C GLU A 119 -12.66 2.90 2.32
N GLU A 120 -11.54 3.38 1.79
CA GLU A 120 -11.28 4.80 1.61
C GLU A 120 -10.54 5.06 0.29
N GLU A 121 -10.72 6.25 -0.26
CA GLU A 121 -9.95 6.71 -1.41
C GLU A 121 -8.60 7.28 -0.95
N GLY A 122 -7.55 6.99 -1.71
CA GLY A 122 -6.23 7.50 -1.45
C GLY A 122 -5.28 7.24 -2.62
N TRP A 123 -4.03 7.61 -2.45
CA TRP A 123 -2.99 7.45 -3.44
C TRP A 123 -1.98 6.41 -3.01
N VAL A 124 -1.46 5.67 -3.99
CA VAL A 124 -0.38 4.69 -3.78
C VAL A 124 0.95 5.37 -4.08
N TRP A 125 1.79 5.43 -3.07
CA TRP A 125 3.15 6.01 -3.14
C TRP A 125 4.20 4.98 -3.52
#